data_c30a17e8dc6a91313356c3c703324d98
#
_entry.id   c30a17e8dc6a91313356c3c703324d98
#
_cell.length_a   1.000
_cell.length_b   1.000
_cell.length_c   1.000
_cell.angle_alpha   90.00
_cell.angle_beta   90.00
_cell.angle_gamma   90.00
#
_symmetry.space_group_name_H-M   'P 1'
#
loop_
_entity.id
_entity.type
_entity.pdbx_description
1 polymer ?
#
loop_
_entity_poly.entity_id
_entity_poly.type
_entity_poly.pdbx_seq_one_letter_code
_entity_poly.pdbx_strand_id
1 'polypeptide(L)'
;MAGYAAAMAHDPLGNPIVDDDPALIAGLDDFVSGFLAYETRAETILATAAAHPQAVMAQVYAGWLWMFLEAPEAADRARPFLDAARAALRPGATLAHEREREQVALLADWVAGDIAAVEARALRLATCWPHDLAVVKLAQYLAFNRGDAPAMLRVILAVLPANAHDAHAQGMAAFAYEQAHRLDEAEATARLALTLQRREPWAQHALAHVLLTRGRVDEGLRFLEAVSDTWTNLNSFMVTHLWWHLALFYLARGRHDDALALYDHRVWGVSPGYSQDQVGAVQLLARLEWVGVDVGARWAALAEHLATRAEDTTEPFLSLLYLYGLARAARPEADRLLAAITTRAQAATGEARIAWHDAALPTAQGLVALARGDAATADHALAQGLPRLVRVGGSHAQRDLFALLHIDAATRAGQWRDAQQALELRRLTDPRDVPVNARLADLYGQLGLPALAAEARAASRRS
;
A
#
# COMPACT_ATOMS: atom_id res chain seq x y z
N MET A 1 27.72 19.58 46.05
CA MET A 1 27.32 20.15 44.75
C MET A 1 26.38 19.15 44.08
N ALA A 2 25.08 19.39 44.15
CA ALA A 2 24.11 18.57 43.46
C ALA A 2 24.24 18.90 41.96
N GLY A 3 24.77 17.94 41.17
CA GLY A 3 24.75 18.05 39.72
C GLY A 3 23.33 18.05 39.25
N TYR A 4 22.89 19.15 38.65
CA TYR A 4 21.69 19.17 37.81
C TYR A 4 21.92 18.11 36.71
N ALA A 5 21.22 16.98 36.82
CA ALA A 5 21.06 16.11 35.67
C ALA A 5 20.33 16.97 34.61
N ALA A 6 21.02 17.31 33.52
CA ALA A 6 20.37 17.99 32.39
C ALA A 6 19.11 17.18 32.03
N ALA A 7 17.98 17.87 31.93
CA ALA A 7 16.73 17.23 31.53
C ALA A 7 16.98 16.55 30.16
N MET A 8 16.69 15.26 30.06
CA MET A 8 16.87 14.52 28.80
C MET A 8 15.92 15.10 27.75
N ALA A 9 16.41 15.41 26.57
CA ALA A 9 15.57 15.87 25.47
C ALA A 9 14.69 14.73 24.96
N HIS A 10 13.53 15.07 24.42
CA HIS A 10 12.54 14.12 23.92
C HIS A 10 12.05 14.53 22.53
N ASP A 11 11.72 13.53 21.71
CA ASP A 11 10.99 13.74 20.46
C ASP A 11 9.50 14.06 20.74
N PRO A 12 8.66 14.41 19.71
CA PRO A 12 7.27 14.81 19.92
C PRO A 12 6.39 13.72 20.54
N LEU A 13 6.82 12.46 20.48
CA LEU A 13 6.13 11.32 21.07
C LEU A 13 6.61 11.00 22.50
N GLY A 14 7.55 11.79 23.02
CA GLY A 14 8.11 11.61 24.36
C GLY A 14 9.23 10.57 24.44
N ASN A 15 9.79 10.12 23.31
CA ASN A 15 10.93 9.21 23.33
C ASN A 15 12.24 9.98 23.57
N PRO A 16 13.17 9.44 24.37
CA PRO A 16 14.42 10.13 24.71
C PRO A 16 15.35 10.24 23.49
N ILE A 17 15.99 11.40 23.35
CA ILE A 17 17.03 11.69 22.36
C ILE A 17 18.29 12.21 23.03
N VAL A 18 19.46 12.00 22.40
CA VAL A 18 20.76 12.37 22.98
C VAL A 18 21.05 13.86 22.83
N ASP A 19 20.67 14.43 21.69
CA ASP A 19 20.92 15.84 21.37
C ASP A 19 19.78 16.75 21.87
N ASP A 20 20.13 17.95 22.32
CA ASP A 20 19.22 18.95 22.87
C ASP A 20 19.13 20.24 22.03
N ASP A 21 19.67 20.24 20.81
CA ASP A 21 19.58 21.37 19.89
C ASP A 21 18.11 21.60 19.47
N PRO A 22 17.52 22.75 19.76
CA PRO A 22 16.12 23.04 19.43
C PRO A 22 15.79 22.96 17.93
N ALA A 23 16.73 23.32 17.05
CA ALA A 23 16.51 23.25 15.60
C ALA A 23 16.51 21.80 15.10
N LEU A 24 17.37 20.96 15.66
CA LEU A 24 17.36 19.52 15.42
C LEU A 24 16.04 18.91 15.90
N ILE A 25 15.64 19.20 17.15
CA ILE A 25 14.38 18.67 17.72
C ILE A 25 13.20 19.05 16.83
N ALA A 26 13.09 20.31 16.37
CA ALA A 26 12.03 20.72 15.47
C ALA A 26 12.04 19.94 14.14
N GLY A 27 13.22 19.68 13.58
CA GLY A 27 13.34 18.87 12.35
C GLY A 27 12.96 17.38 12.56
N LEU A 28 13.28 16.81 13.73
CA LEU A 28 12.82 15.46 14.10
C LEU A 28 11.30 15.43 14.31
N ASP A 29 10.72 16.47 14.93
CA ASP A 29 9.29 16.62 15.11
C ASP A 29 8.55 16.70 13.78
N ASP A 30 9.06 17.47 12.84
CA ASP A 30 8.50 17.58 11.49
C ASP A 30 8.53 16.20 10.77
N PHE A 31 9.64 15.47 10.91
CA PHE A 31 9.71 14.12 10.34
C PHE A 31 8.70 13.18 11.00
N VAL A 32 8.74 12.99 12.31
CA VAL A 32 7.91 12.01 13.01
C VAL A 32 6.44 12.30 12.81
N SER A 33 6.02 13.55 13.03
CA SER A 33 4.63 13.94 12.87
C SER A 33 4.19 13.86 11.39
N GLY A 34 5.02 14.32 10.45
CA GLY A 34 4.74 14.24 9.02
C GLY A 34 4.72 12.80 8.51
N PHE A 35 5.62 11.96 8.99
CA PHE A 35 5.67 10.53 8.64
C PHE A 35 4.42 9.79 9.13
N LEU A 36 3.97 10.03 10.36
CA LEU A 36 2.76 9.42 10.90
C LEU A 36 1.50 9.90 10.15
N ALA A 37 1.41 11.20 9.86
CA ALA A 37 0.28 11.82 9.17
C ALA A 37 0.35 11.72 7.63
N TYR A 38 1.40 11.12 7.05
CA TYR A 38 1.66 11.09 5.59
C TYR A 38 1.76 12.49 4.96
N GLU A 39 2.32 13.46 5.66
CA GLU A 39 2.48 14.82 5.18
C GLU A 39 3.85 15.03 4.50
N THR A 40 3.89 15.98 3.55
CA THR A 40 5.13 16.34 2.81
C THR A 40 6.23 16.86 3.71
N ARG A 41 5.90 17.41 4.90
CA ARG A 41 6.92 17.90 5.84
C ARG A 41 7.89 16.82 6.33
N ALA A 42 7.55 15.53 6.25
CA ALA A 42 8.50 14.46 6.56
C ALA A 42 9.77 14.52 5.69
N GLU A 43 9.69 15.08 4.48
CA GLU A 43 10.83 15.20 3.56
C GLU A 43 11.87 16.21 4.03
N THR A 44 11.52 17.14 4.94
CA THR A 44 12.45 18.16 5.52
C THR A 44 13.58 17.51 6.30
N ILE A 45 13.44 16.22 6.69
CA ILE A 45 14.50 15.47 7.39
C ILE A 45 15.81 15.42 6.61
N LEU A 46 15.79 15.47 5.29
CA LEU A 46 17.01 15.51 4.47
C LEU A 46 17.81 16.80 4.72
N ALA A 47 17.12 17.93 4.82
CA ALA A 47 17.75 19.22 5.15
C ALA A 47 18.22 19.24 6.61
N THR A 48 17.45 18.68 7.53
CA THR A 48 17.81 18.53 8.95
C THR A 48 19.08 17.67 9.10
N ALA A 49 19.16 16.53 8.42
CA ALA A 49 20.35 15.66 8.45
C ALA A 49 21.59 16.34 7.86
N ALA A 50 21.42 17.16 6.82
CA ALA A 50 22.52 17.96 6.24
C ALA A 50 23.00 19.06 7.18
N ALA A 51 22.07 19.75 7.89
CA ALA A 51 22.39 20.79 8.85
C ALA A 51 23.03 20.24 10.14
N HIS A 52 22.67 19.00 10.54
CA HIS A 52 23.11 18.36 11.77
C HIS A 52 23.80 16.98 11.47
N PRO A 53 24.99 16.96 10.83
CA PRO A 53 25.62 15.74 10.36
C PRO A 53 26.04 14.78 11.49
N GLN A 54 26.11 15.26 12.75
CA GLN A 54 26.43 14.46 13.94
C GLN A 54 25.19 14.02 14.73
N ALA A 55 23.98 14.32 14.25
CA ALA A 55 22.74 13.93 14.91
C ALA A 55 22.29 12.55 14.41
N VAL A 56 22.46 11.53 15.27
CA VAL A 56 22.19 10.13 14.91
C VAL A 56 20.77 9.93 14.37
N MET A 57 19.77 10.45 15.08
CA MET A 57 18.36 10.24 14.68
C MET A 57 18.01 10.92 13.37
N ALA A 58 18.58 12.10 13.06
CA ALA A 58 18.34 12.77 11.79
C ALA A 58 18.90 11.94 10.62
N GLN A 59 20.09 11.36 10.78
CA GLN A 59 20.70 10.48 9.78
C GLN A 59 19.88 9.18 9.61
N VAL A 60 19.43 8.58 10.71
CA VAL A 60 18.58 7.38 10.66
C VAL A 60 17.28 7.64 9.89
N TYR A 61 16.55 8.70 10.22
CA TYR A 61 15.29 9.01 9.56
C TYR A 61 15.45 9.43 8.10
N ALA A 62 16.53 10.12 7.75
CA ALA A 62 16.88 10.40 6.36
C ALA A 62 17.18 9.09 5.57
N GLY A 63 17.88 8.15 6.20
CA GLY A 63 18.08 6.81 5.63
C GLY A 63 16.74 6.06 5.43
N TRP A 64 15.83 6.14 6.40
CA TRP A 64 14.48 5.53 6.25
C TRP A 64 13.72 6.12 5.07
N LEU A 65 13.75 7.44 4.90
CA LEU A 65 13.04 8.10 3.80
C LEU A 65 13.48 7.54 2.45
N TRP A 66 14.77 7.27 2.26
CA TRP A 66 15.28 6.64 1.04
C TRP A 66 14.85 5.17 0.91
N MET A 67 14.78 4.41 2.01
CA MET A 67 14.33 3.02 1.97
C MET A 67 12.84 2.91 1.60
N PHE A 68 12.01 3.90 1.95
CA PHE A 68 10.59 3.98 1.52
C PHE A 68 10.40 4.36 0.04
N LEU A 69 11.48 4.58 -0.72
CA LEU A 69 11.39 4.81 -2.16
C LEU A 69 10.87 3.57 -2.92
N GLU A 70 11.02 2.38 -2.35
CA GLU A 70 10.58 1.10 -2.95
C GLU A 70 11.15 0.89 -4.36
N ALA A 71 12.44 1.18 -4.53
CA ALA A 71 13.14 1.10 -5.79
C ALA A 71 14.50 0.42 -5.62
N PRO A 72 15.09 -0.16 -6.67
CA PRO A 72 16.36 -0.87 -6.61
C PRO A 72 17.52 -0.05 -6.00
N GLU A 73 17.49 1.27 -6.20
CA GLU A 73 18.53 2.19 -5.67
C GLU A 73 18.32 2.62 -4.22
N ALA A 74 17.23 2.21 -3.55
CA ALA A 74 16.88 2.67 -2.21
C ALA A 74 17.99 2.44 -1.18
N ALA A 75 18.55 1.22 -1.14
CA ALA A 75 19.62 0.86 -0.21
C ALA A 75 20.91 1.67 -0.46
N ASP A 76 21.28 1.90 -1.72
CA ASP A 76 22.46 2.69 -2.07
C ASP A 76 22.29 4.17 -1.70
N ARG A 77 21.09 4.69 -1.83
CA ARG A 77 20.75 6.05 -1.40
C ARG A 77 20.72 6.20 0.13
N ALA A 78 20.30 5.18 0.85
CA ALA A 78 20.24 5.17 2.32
C ALA A 78 21.64 4.98 2.95
N ARG A 79 22.57 4.30 2.27
CA ARG A 79 23.90 3.93 2.79
C ARG A 79 24.72 5.10 3.34
N PRO A 80 24.84 6.28 2.67
CA PRO A 80 25.57 7.41 3.21
C PRO A 80 25.03 7.89 4.57
N PHE A 81 23.74 7.85 4.75
CA PHE A 81 23.08 8.22 6.01
C PHE A 81 23.33 7.20 7.11
N LEU A 82 23.31 5.91 6.78
CA LEU A 82 23.70 4.84 7.71
C LEU A 82 25.15 5.01 8.18
N ASP A 83 26.07 5.30 7.26
CA ASP A 83 27.47 5.49 7.60
C ASP A 83 27.69 6.73 8.47
N ALA A 84 27.00 7.83 8.18
CA ALA A 84 26.99 9.03 9.00
C ALA A 84 26.41 8.76 10.40
N ALA A 85 25.28 8.04 10.50
CA ALA A 85 24.68 7.67 11.77
C ALA A 85 25.63 6.81 12.63
N ARG A 86 26.32 5.83 12.02
CA ARG A 86 27.33 5.00 12.71
C ARG A 86 28.51 5.83 13.23
N ALA A 87 29.01 6.76 12.42
CA ALA A 87 30.12 7.64 12.80
C ALA A 87 29.74 8.62 13.90
N ALA A 88 28.46 9.01 13.99
CA ALA A 88 27.94 9.93 14.99
C ALA A 88 27.62 9.27 16.35
N LEU A 89 27.54 7.94 16.41
CA LEU A 89 27.26 7.22 17.66
C LEU A 89 28.25 7.57 18.76
N ARG A 90 27.74 8.06 19.89
CA ARG A 90 28.55 8.43 21.06
C ARG A 90 28.55 7.32 22.11
N PRO A 91 29.65 7.13 22.85
CA PRO A 91 29.64 6.28 24.03
C PRO A 91 28.70 6.82 25.09
N GLY A 92 27.86 5.97 25.64
CA GLY A 92 26.90 6.35 26.70
C GLY A 92 26.01 5.17 27.10
N ALA A 93 25.47 5.25 28.30
CA ALA A 93 24.63 4.20 28.88
C ALA A 93 23.20 4.65 29.24
N THR A 94 22.78 5.83 28.74
CA THR A 94 21.40 6.28 28.94
C THR A 94 20.43 5.58 27.97
N LEU A 95 19.13 5.60 28.27
CA LEU A 95 18.09 5.08 27.41
C LEU A 95 18.11 5.73 26.02
N ALA A 96 18.46 7.03 25.90
CA ALA A 96 18.61 7.71 24.65
C ALA A 96 19.73 7.09 23.79
N HIS A 97 20.91 6.86 24.36
CA HIS A 97 22.00 6.21 23.66
C HIS A 97 21.68 4.77 23.23
N GLU A 98 20.94 4.04 24.07
CA GLU A 98 20.47 2.70 23.73
C GLU A 98 19.50 2.71 22.55
N ARG A 99 18.51 3.62 22.58
CA ARG A 99 17.55 3.79 21.50
C ARG A 99 18.24 4.14 20.17
N GLU A 100 19.20 5.08 20.18
CA GLU A 100 19.95 5.45 18.97
C GLU A 100 20.73 4.27 18.40
N ARG A 101 21.41 3.49 19.23
CA ARG A 101 22.13 2.28 18.76
C ARG A 101 21.21 1.27 18.11
N GLU A 102 20.03 1.02 18.71
CA GLU A 102 19.04 0.10 18.15
C GLU A 102 18.44 0.64 16.85
N GLN A 103 18.19 1.95 16.74
CA GLN A 103 17.68 2.59 15.51
C GLN A 103 18.72 2.53 14.37
N VAL A 104 20.00 2.76 14.64
CA VAL A 104 21.07 2.61 13.65
C VAL A 104 21.20 1.14 13.21
N ALA A 105 21.10 0.20 14.13
CA ALA A 105 21.14 -1.22 13.81
C ALA A 105 19.93 -1.66 12.97
N LEU A 106 18.73 -1.08 13.25
CA LEU A 106 17.54 -1.32 12.44
C LEU A 106 17.71 -0.83 11.00
N LEU A 107 18.23 0.39 10.79
CA LEU A 107 18.55 0.89 9.47
C LEU A 107 19.61 0.02 8.77
N ALA A 108 20.61 -0.47 9.50
CA ALA A 108 21.64 -1.34 8.96
C ALA A 108 21.06 -2.67 8.45
N ASP A 109 20.19 -3.30 9.24
CA ASP A 109 19.50 -4.54 8.87
C ASP A 109 18.64 -4.31 7.62
N TRP A 110 17.93 -3.16 7.54
CA TRP A 110 17.09 -2.82 6.40
C TRP A 110 17.89 -2.57 5.11
N VAL A 111 18.95 -1.78 5.19
CA VAL A 111 19.89 -1.55 4.05
C VAL A 111 20.55 -2.86 3.58
N ALA A 112 20.77 -3.81 4.49
CA ALA A 112 21.27 -5.14 4.15
C ALA A 112 20.20 -6.07 3.55
N GLY A 113 18.92 -5.69 3.59
CA GLY A 113 17.79 -6.50 3.13
C GLY A 113 17.41 -7.65 4.07
N ASP A 114 17.89 -7.64 5.32
CA ASP A 114 17.51 -8.62 6.33
C ASP A 114 16.21 -8.22 7.03
N ILE A 115 15.09 -8.42 6.32
CA ILE A 115 13.77 -8.03 6.79
C ILE A 115 13.39 -8.73 8.09
N ALA A 116 13.81 -9.99 8.28
CA ALA A 116 13.53 -10.72 9.52
C ALA A 116 14.23 -10.08 10.73
N ALA A 117 15.49 -9.64 10.57
CA ALA A 117 16.20 -8.89 11.60
C ALA A 117 15.55 -7.54 11.89
N VAL A 118 15.13 -6.82 10.84
CA VAL A 118 14.39 -5.53 10.99
C VAL A 118 13.13 -5.70 11.83
N GLU A 119 12.29 -6.68 11.52
CA GLU A 119 11.04 -6.92 12.25
C GLU A 119 11.27 -7.33 13.70
N ALA A 120 12.23 -8.24 13.93
CA ALA A 120 12.60 -8.64 15.28
C ALA A 120 13.08 -7.45 16.11
N ARG A 121 13.90 -6.57 15.50
CA ARG A 121 14.39 -5.35 16.15
C ARG A 121 13.31 -4.32 16.37
N ALA A 122 12.45 -4.09 15.37
CA ALA A 122 11.32 -3.17 15.48
C ALA A 122 10.35 -3.57 16.60
N LEU A 123 10.06 -4.86 16.74
CA LEU A 123 9.23 -5.36 17.85
C LEU A 123 9.89 -5.13 19.22
N ARG A 124 11.22 -5.32 19.33
CA ARG A 124 11.96 -5.00 20.57
C ARG A 124 11.92 -3.51 20.86
N LEU A 125 12.19 -2.66 19.85
CA LEU A 125 12.12 -1.20 19.98
C LEU A 125 10.73 -0.75 20.46
N ALA A 126 9.67 -1.23 19.80
CA ALA A 126 8.29 -0.93 20.18
C ALA A 126 7.96 -1.39 21.61
N THR A 127 8.55 -2.49 22.09
CA THR A 127 8.34 -2.98 23.45
C THR A 127 9.08 -2.11 24.48
N CYS A 128 10.31 -1.68 24.19
CA CYS A 128 11.12 -0.86 25.09
C CYS A 128 10.69 0.62 25.08
N TRP A 129 10.25 1.12 23.92
CA TRP A 129 9.78 2.50 23.71
C TRP A 129 8.39 2.48 23.06
N PRO A 130 7.32 2.21 23.86
CA PRO A 130 5.98 1.98 23.31
C PRO A 130 5.36 3.21 22.62
N HIS A 131 5.92 4.40 22.83
CA HIS A 131 5.52 5.63 22.13
C HIS A 131 6.29 5.84 20.81
N ASP A 132 7.22 4.96 20.42
CA ASP A 132 7.93 5.07 19.14
C ASP A 132 7.04 4.55 17.98
N LEU A 133 5.97 5.30 17.71
CA LEU A 133 4.99 4.96 16.66
C LEU A 133 5.61 4.96 15.26
N ALA A 134 6.72 5.66 15.04
CA ALA A 134 7.43 5.63 13.76
C ALA A 134 8.01 4.22 13.48
N VAL A 135 8.59 3.57 14.49
CA VAL A 135 9.06 2.18 14.38
C VAL A 135 7.90 1.22 14.16
N VAL A 136 6.78 1.43 14.84
CA VAL A 136 5.57 0.61 14.68
C VAL A 136 5.05 0.69 13.25
N LYS A 137 5.00 1.91 12.67
CA LYS A 137 4.58 2.12 11.29
C LYS A 137 5.50 1.43 10.29
N LEU A 138 6.82 1.53 10.48
CA LEU A 138 7.80 0.82 9.65
C LEU A 138 7.61 -0.70 9.74
N ALA A 139 7.43 -1.26 10.93
CA ALA A 139 7.22 -2.69 11.11
C ALA A 139 5.93 -3.17 10.41
N GLN A 140 4.85 -2.38 10.51
CA GLN A 140 3.59 -2.68 9.82
C GLN A 140 3.75 -2.63 8.29
N TYR A 141 4.47 -1.64 7.77
CA TYR A 141 4.77 -1.52 6.34
C TYR A 141 5.50 -2.78 5.81
N LEU A 142 6.55 -3.23 6.49
CA LEU A 142 7.29 -4.42 6.06
C LEU A 142 6.45 -5.70 6.15
N ALA A 143 5.65 -5.85 7.19
CA ALA A 143 4.72 -6.97 7.33
C ALA A 143 3.62 -6.93 6.25
N PHE A 144 3.10 -5.74 5.93
CA PHE A 144 2.12 -5.54 4.87
C PHE A 144 2.65 -5.95 3.49
N ASN A 145 3.89 -5.57 3.15
CA ASN A 145 4.52 -5.93 1.87
C ASN A 145 4.73 -7.45 1.70
N ARG A 146 4.68 -8.21 2.80
CA ARG A 146 4.73 -9.69 2.77
C ARG A 146 3.37 -10.36 2.97
N GLY A 147 2.30 -9.57 3.13
CA GLY A 147 0.96 -10.06 3.40
C GLY A 147 0.81 -10.73 4.78
N ASP A 148 1.61 -10.29 5.77
CA ASP A 148 1.59 -10.81 7.14
C ASP A 148 0.74 -9.93 8.07
N ALA A 149 -0.58 -9.98 7.92
CA ALA A 149 -1.51 -9.26 8.78
C ALA A 149 -1.39 -9.63 10.27
N PRO A 150 -1.11 -10.88 10.67
CA PRO A 150 -0.80 -11.21 12.07
C PRO A 150 0.40 -10.45 12.64
N ALA A 151 1.47 -10.24 11.86
CA ALA A 151 2.63 -9.45 12.31
C ALA A 151 2.26 -7.98 12.46
N MET A 152 1.46 -7.42 11.54
CA MET A 152 0.93 -6.06 11.67
C MET A 152 0.15 -5.89 12.98
N LEU A 153 -0.74 -6.82 13.30
CA LEU A 153 -1.49 -6.82 14.58
C LEU A 153 -0.58 -6.94 15.78
N ARG A 154 0.38 -7.86 15.75
CA ARG A 154 1.28 -8.13 16.89
C ARG A 154 2.01 -6.87 17.33
N VAL A 155 2.57 -6.10 16.40
CA VAL A 155 3.36 -4.92 16.75
C VAL A 155 2.49 -3.79 17.28
N ILE A 156 1.33 -3.52 16.68
CA ILE A 156 0.47 -2.42 17.13
C ILE A 156 -0.23 -2.75 18.46
N LEU A 157 -0.72 -3.98 18.64
CA LEU A 157 -1.38 -4.38 19.87
C LEU A 157 -0.45 -4.39 21.09
N ALA A 158 0.85 -4.58 20.89
CA ALA A 158 1.85 -4.48 21.94
C ALA A 158 1.95 -3.06 22.52
N VAL A 159 1.69 -2.02 21.72
CA VAL A 159 1.86 -0.61 22.12
C VAL A 159 0.53 0.14 22.27
N LEU A 160 -0.56 -0.39 21.75
CA LEU A 160 -1.86 0.28 21.74
C LEU A 160 -2.35 0.69 23.15
N PRO A 161 -2.14 -0.09 24.23
CA PRO A 161 -2.53 0.34 25.58
C PRO A 161 -1.83 1.62 26.04
N ALA A 162 -0.57 1.83 25.66
CA ALA A 162 0.18 3.06 25.98
C ALA A 162 -0.23 4.25 25.11
N ASN A 163 -0.86 4.00 23.96
CA ASN A 163 -1.25 5.00 22.95
C ASN A 163 -2.77 5.01 22.69
N ALA A 164 -3.58 4.65 23.70
CA ALA A 164 -5.02 4.48 23.54
C ALA A 164 -5.76 5.74 23.05
N HIS A 165 -5.19 6.91 23.29
CA HIS A 165 -5.74 8.22 22.90
C HIS A 165 -4.96 8.89 21.75
N ASP A 166 -4.08 8.16 21.09
CA ASP A 166 -3.36 8.65 19.92
C ASP A 166 -4.09 8.23 18.64
N ALA A 167 -4.42 9.20 17.79
CA ALA A 167 -5.18 8.98 16.57
C ALA A 167 -4.43 8.13 15.54
N HIS A 168 -3.10 8.31 15.43
CA HIS A 168 -2.28 7.53 14.49
C HIS A 168 -2.15 6.07 14.94
N ALA A 169 -1.98 5.82 16.26
CA ALA A 169 -1.97 4.47 16.80
C ALA A 169 -3.30 3.74 16.54
N GLN A 170 -4.43 4.43 16.74
CA GLN A 170 -5.75 3.90 16.43
C GLN A 170 -5.93 3.65 14.93
N GLY A 171 -5.48 4.55 14.07
CA GLY A 171 -5.49 4.38 12.61
C GLY A 171 -4.67 3.18 12.14
N MET A 172 -3.47 3.00 12.68
CA MET A 172 -2.60 1.84 12.43
C MET A 172 -3.24 0.53 12.90
N ALA A 173 -3.90 0.54 14.07
CA ALA A 173 -4.63 -0.62 14.58
C ALA A 173 -5.84 -0.96 13.70
N ALA A 174 -6.58 0.06 13.25
CA ALA A 174 -7.73 -0.12 12.37
C ALA A 174 -7.33 -0.83 11.07
N PHE A 175 -6.25 -0.39 10.42
CA PHE A 175 -5.79 -1.01 9.19
C PHE A 175 -5.26 -2.44 9.42
N ALA A 176 -4.54 -2.68 10.51
CA ALA A 176 -4.07 -4.03 10.84
C ALA A 176 -5.24 -5.00 11.11
N TYR A 177 -6.28 -4.55 11.81
CA TYR A 177 -7.51 -5.34 12.00
C TYR A 177 -8.21 -5.60 10.68
N GLU A 178 -8.30 -4.60 9.79
CA GLU A 178 -8.92 -4.74 8.47
C GLU A 178 -8.19 -5.77 7.62
N GLN A 179 -6.86 -5.70 7.53
CA GLN A 179 -6.06 -6.68 6.80
C GLN A 179 -6.17 -8.11 7.38
N ALA A 180 -6.49 -8.24 8.65
CA ALA A 180 -6.78 -9.52 9.32
C ALA A 180 -8.26 -9.94 9.24
N HIS A 181 -9.11 -9.23 8.47
CA HIS A 181 -10.56 -9.42 8.37
C HIS A 181 -11.32 -9.30 9.69
N ARG A 182 -10.76 -8.62 10.69
CA ARG A 182 -11.43 -8.26 11.94
C ARG A 182 -12.20 -6.93 11.74
N LEU A 183 -13.24 -6.97 10.89
CA LEU A 183 -13.89 -5.76 10.37
C LEU A 183 -14.67 -4.97 11.44
N ASP A 184 -15.16 -5.61 12.50
CA ASP A 184 -15.84 -4.90 13.59
C ASP A 184 -14.85 -4.07 14.40
N GLU A 185 -13.73 -4.65 14.77
CA GLU A 185 -12.65 -3.96 15.48
C GLU A 185 -12.00 -2.90 14.60
N ALA A 186 -11.81 -3.18 13.32
CA ALA A 186 -11.29 -2.23 12.36
C ALA A 186 -12.19 -0.97 12.27
N GLU A 187 -13.51 -1.15 12.13
CA GLU A 187 -14.45 -0.04 12.06
C GLU A 187 -14.48 0.76 13.36
N ALA A 188 -14.60 0.08 14.50
CA ALA A 188 -14.65 0.73 15.81
C ALA A 188 -13.38 1.58 16.06
N THR A 189 -12.21 1.01 15.76
CA THR A 189 -10.92 1.67 15.95
C THR A 189 -10.71 2.82 14.98
N ALA A 190 -11.08 2.67 13.69
CA ALA A 190 -11.02 3.75 12.72
C ALA A 190 -11.92 4.94 13.10
N ARG A 191 -13.15 4.67 13.54
CA ARG A 191 -14.07 5.72 14.01
C ARG A 191 -13.57 6.42 15.26
N LEU A 192 -12.92 5.68 16.17
CA LEU A 192 -12.26 6.27 17.35
C LEU A 192 -11.15 7.22 16.93
N ALA A 193 -10.26 6.78 16.03
CA ALA A 193 -9.19 7.61 15.49
C ALA A 193 -9.75 8.92 14.90
N LEU A 194 -10.82 8.83 14.10
CA LEU A 194 -11.47 10.00 13.47
C LEU A 194 -12.20 10.91 14.46
N THR A 195 -12.62 10.40 15.61
CA THR A 195 -13.15 11.20 16.72
C THR A 195 -12.04 11.99 17.42
N LEU A 196 -10.85 11.37 17.57
CA LEU A 196 -9.66 12.01 18.13
C LEU A 196 -9.09 13.05 17.18
N GLN A 197 -9.02 12.72 15.89
CA GLN A 197 -8.46 13.59 14.85
C GLN A 197 -9.18 13.34 13.51
N ARG A 198 -10.10 14.27 13.12
CA ARG A 198 -10.82 14.15 11.84
C ARG A 198 -9.89 14.03 10.63
N ARG A 199 -8.74 14.71 10.66
CA ARG A 199 -7.73 14.73 9.59
C ARG A 199 -6.72 13.58 9.70
N GLU A 200 -7.07 12.45 10.26
CA GLU A 200 -6.20 11.28 10.29
C GLU A 200 -6.39 10.45 9.00
N PRO A 201 -5.45 10.54 8.01
CA PRO A 201 -5.69 10.00 6.67
C PRO A 201 -5.67 8.47 6.65
N TRP A 202 -4.90 7.85 7.55
CA TRP A 202 -4.79 6.40 7.62
C TRP A 202 -6.04 5.74 8.19
N ALA A 203 -6.70 6.39 9.17
CA ALA A 203 -7.99 5.93 9.66
C ALA A 203 -9.12 6.14 8.64
N GLN A 204 -9.08 7.25 7.87
CA GLN A 204 -10.01 7.46 6.76
C GLN A 204 -9.84 6.34 5.70
N HIS A 205 -8.62 6.00 5.35
CA HIS A 205 -8.27 4.92 4.45
C HIS A 205 -8.75 3.55 5.00
N ALA A 206 -8.46 3.23 6.26
CA ALA A 206 -8.89 1.97 6.87
C ALA A 206 -10.43 1.84 6.92
N LEU A 207 -11.15 2.92 7.24
CA LEU A 207 -12.61 2.92 7.23
C LEU A 207 -13.17 2.73 5.82
N ALA A 208 -12.56 3.33 4.80
CA ALA A 208 -12.93 3.10 3.40
C ALA A 208 -12.80 1.62 3.02
N HIS A 209 -11.71 0.98 3.40
CA HIS A 209 -11.52 -0.47 3.21
C HIS A 209 -12.63 -1.30 3.88
N VAL A 210 -12.96 -1.01 5.14
CA VAL A 210 -14.02 -1.71 5.87
C VAL A 210 -15.37 -1.56 5.16
N LEU A 211 -15.73 -0.34 4.76
CA LEU A 211 -17.01 -0.05 4.12
C LEU A 211 -17.11 -0.72 2.74
N LEU A 212 -16.03 -0.74 1.98
CA LEU A 212 -15.97 -1.43 0.69
C LEU A 212 -16.11 -2.95 0.87
N THR A 213 -15.34 -3.54 1.78
CA THR A 213 -15.33 -4.98 2.06
C THR A 213 -16.69 -5.48 2.57
N ARG A 214 -17.44 -4.62 3.27
CA ARG A 214 -18.81 -4.92 3.76
C ARG A 214 -19.91 -4.60 2.76
N GLY A 215 -19.59 -4.11 1.56
CA GLY A 215 -20.58 -3.69 0.57
C GLY A 215 -21.40 -2.45 0.99
N ARG A 216 -20.93 -1.70 2.01
CA ARG A 216 -21.59 -0.44 2.46
C ARG A 216 -21.13 0.73 1.59
N VAL A 217 -21.26 0.54 0.26
CA VAL A 217 -20.68 1.43 -0.75
C VAL A 217 -21.24 2.85 -0.65
N ASP A 218 -22.55 3.03 -0.48
CA ASP A 218 -23.13 4.38 -0.40
C ASP A 218 -22.70 5.14 0.86
N GLU A 219 -22.47 4.43 1.95
CA GLU A 219 -21.93 5.04 3.16
C GLU A 219 -20.47 5.46 2.96
N GLY A 220 -19.68 4.57 2.36
CA GLY A 220 -18.26 4.86 2.05
C GLY A 220 -18.11 6.03 1.09
N LEU A 221 -18.97 6.10 0.06
CA LEU A 221 -19.00 7.20 -0.89
C LEU A 221 -19.25 8.55 -0.18
N ARG A 222 -20.34 8.64 0.59
CA ARG A 222 -20.65 9.86 1.36
C ARG A 222 -19.57 10.21 2.35
N PHE A 223 -18.97 9.21 3.00
CA PHE A 223 -17.90 9.40 3.96
C PHE A 223 -16.67 10.01 3.30
N LEU A 224 -16.16 9.41 2.21
CA LEU A 224 -14.94 9.89 1.53
C LEU A 224 -15.16 11.28 0.90
N GLU A 225 -16.33 11.53 0.27
CA GLU A 225 -16.67 12.85 -0.23
C GLU A 225 -16.64 13.90 0.90
N ALA A 226 -17.19 13.58 2.08
CA ALA A 226 -17.27 14.49 3.21
C ALA A 226 -15.92 14.77 3.90
N VAL A 227 -14.92 13.90 3.78
CA VAL A 227 -13.59 14.09 4.39
C VAL A 227 -12.52 14.54 3.40
N SER A 228 -12.82 14.57 2.10
CA SER A 228 -11.87 14.89 1.04
C SER A 228 -11.28 16.30 1.14
N ASP A 229 -11.96 17.23 1.82
CA ASP A 229 -11.46 18.58 2.14
C ASP A 229 -10.22 18.54 3.05
N THR A 230 -9.99 17.44 3.76
CA THR A 230 -8.82 17.25 4.64
C THR A 230 -7.57 16.74 3.92
N TRP A 231 -7.67 16.32 2.65
CA TRP A 231 -6.56 15.72 1.88
C TRP A 231 -5.62 16.79 1.29
N THR A 232 -5.11 17.63 2.16
CA THR A 232 -4.19 18.73 1.81
C THR A 232 -2.83 18.52 2.47
N ASN A 233 -1.75 18.91 1.81
CA ASN A 233 -0.36 18.76 2.29
C ASN A 233 0.07 17.31 2.56
N LEU A 234 -0.67 16.34 2.05
CA LEU A 234 -0.30 14.92 2.10
C LEU A 234 0.79 14.63 1.07
N ASN A 235 1.63 13.63 1.34
CA ASN A 235 2.56 13.12 0.34
C ASN A 235 1.81 12.51 -0.86
N SER A 236 2.52 12.32 -1.98
CA SER A 236 1.90 11.87 -3.22
C SER A 236 1.17 10.53 -3.06
N PHE A 237 1.78 9.56 -2.36
CA PHE A 237 1.14 8.28 -2.08
C PHE A 237 -0.23 8.45 -1.44
N MET A 238 -0.28 9.14 -0.30
CA MET A 238 -1.53 9.20 0.48
C MET A 238 -2.62 9.98 -0.25
N VAL A 239 -2.29 11.10 -0.88
CA VAL A 239 -3.31 11.90 -1.58
C VAL A 239 -3.85 11.16 -2.79
N THR A 240 -2.99 10.57 -3.63
CA THR A 240 -3.44 9.83 -4.82
C THR A 240 -4.23 8.58 -4.44
N HIS A 241 -3.82 7.90 -3.36
CA HIS A 241 -4.43 6.67 -2.89
C HIS A 241 -5.82 6.88 -2.27
N LEU A 242 -6.04 7.97 -1.55
CA LEU A 242 -7.36 8.31 -1.04
C LEU A 242 -8.34 8.65 -2.17
N TRP A 243 -7.91 9.40 -3.20
CA TRP A 243 -8.70 9.63 -4.39
C TRP A 243 -8.94 8.34 -5.20
N TRP A 244 -7.95 7.45 -5.24
CA TRP A 244 -8.12 6.13 -5.83
C TRP A 244 -9.21 5.31 -5.12
N HIS A 245 -9.25 5.33 -3.77
CA HIS A 245 -10.34 4.69 -3.02
C HIS A 245 -11.69 5.28 -3.38
N LEU A 246 -11.83 6.61 -3.44
CA LEU A 246 -13.09 7.24 -3.85
C LEU A 246 -13.51 6.79 -5.26
N ALA A 247 -12.56 6.64 -6.18
CA ALA A 247 -12.85 6.13 -7.52
C ALA A 247 -13.42 4.69 -7.49
N LEU A 248 -13.00 3.83 -6.57
CA LEU A 248 -13.58 2.48 -6.43
C LEU A 248 -15.06 2.53 -6.06
N PHE A 249 -15.45 3.44 -5.17
CA PHE A 249 -16.85 3.64 -4.80
C PHE A 249 -17.67 4.21 -5.97
N TYR A 250 -17.11 5.13 -6.75
CA TYR A 250 -17.74 5.62 -7.98
C TYR A 250 -17.96 4.49 -8.99
N LEU A 251 -16.94 3.65 -9.22
CA LEU A 251 -17.05 2.51 -10.13
C LEU A 251 -18.16 1.54 -9.70
N ALA A 252 -18.24 1.20 -8.41
CA ALA A 252 -19.27 0.29 -7.88
C ALA A 252 -20.69 0.83 -8.08
N ARG A 253 -20.87 2.14 -8.23
CA ARG A 253 -22.15 2.82 -8.50
C ARG A 253 -22.34 3.25 -9.96
N GLY A 254 -21.47 2.80 -10.87
CA GLY A 254 -21.58 3.12 -12.30
C GLY A 254 -21.23 4.58 -12.65
N ARG A 255 -20.66 5.35 -11.71
CA ARG A 255 -20.19 6.73 -11.93
C ARG A 255 -18.84 6.72 -12.63
N HIS A 256 -18.81 6.17 -13.83
CA HIS A 256 -17.57 5.90 -14.57
C HIS A 256 -16.85 7.19 -14.99
N ASP A 257 -17.61 8.22 -15.41
CA ASP A 257 -17.04 9.51 -15.80
C ASP A 257 -16.38 10.23 -14.62
N ASP A 258 -16.98 10.13 -13.42
CA ASP A 258 -16.38 10.68 -12.20
C ASP A 258 -15.08 9.94 -11.84
N ALA A 259 -15.05 8.61 -11.97
CA ALA A 259 -13.85 7.81 -11.71
C ALA A 259 -12.74 8.13 -12.73
N LEU A 260 -13.08 8.33 -14.02
CA LEU A 260 -12.13 8.74 -15.05
C LEU A 260 -11.58 10.15 -14.79
N ALA A 261 -12.45 11.08 -14.36
CA ALA A 261 -12.03 12.43 -13.98
C ALA A 261 -11.08 12.41 -12.77
N LEU A 262 -11.32 11.52 -11.78
CA LEU A 262 -10.36 11.35 -10.68
C LEU A 262 -9.01 10.81 -11.15
N TYR A 263 -9.00 9.88 -12.12
CA TYR A 263 -7.74 9.44 -12.71
C TYR A 263 -6.96 10.61 -13.29
N ASP A 264 -7.59 11.42 -14.13
CA ASP A 264 -6.95 12.50 -14.87
C ASP A 264 -6.48 13.66 -13.98
N HIS A 265 -7.14 13.92 -12.85
CA HIS A 265 -6.91 15.14 -12.07
C HIS A 265 -6.39 14.90 -10.65
N ARG A 266 -6.42 13.66 -10.14
CA ARG A 266 -6.16 13.37 -8.72
C ARG A 266 -5.30 12.14 -8.46
N VAL A 267 -5.44 11.07 -9.24
CA VAL A 267 -4.77 9.79 -9.01
C VAL A 267 -3.45 9.73 -9.76
N TRP A 268 -3.37 10.30 -10.96
CA TRP A 268 -2.17 10.29 -11.78
C TRP A 268 -1.58 11.69 -11.95
N GLY A 269 -0.25 11.77 -12.03
CA GLY A 269 0.48 12.99 -12.38
C GLY A 269 1.02 13.79 -11.20
N VAL A 270 0.80 13.38 -9.95
CA VAL A 270 1.36 14.06 -8.76
C VAL A 270 2.86 13.79 -8.65
N SER A 271 3.29 12.53 -8.65
CA SER A 271 4.69 12.12 -8.66
C SER A 271 4.92 10.95 -9.63
N PRO A 272 4.99 11.22 -10.96
CA PRO A 272 5.00 10.18 -11.98
C PRO A 272 6.19 9.18 -11.89
N GLY A 273 7.29 9.57 -11.23
CA GLY A 273 8.45 8.71 -11.00
C GLY A 273 8.30 7.79 -9.78
N TYR A 274 7.32 8.02 -8.91
CA TYR A 274 7.17 7.28 -7.67
C TYR A 274 6.37 5.98 -7.87
N SER A 275 6.85 4.89 -7.26
CA SER A 275 6.30 3.54 -7.36
C SER A 275 4.79 3.48 -7.09
N GLN A 276 4.35 4.05 -5.98
CA GLN A 276 2.97 3.96 -5.53
C GLN A 276 1.99 4.74 -6.42
N ASP A 277 2.39 5.92 -6.95
CA ASP A 277 1.59 6.68 -7.90
C ASP A 277 1.43 5.89 -9.21
N GLN A 278 2.52 5.26 -9.70
CA GLN A 278 2.49 4.43 -10.90
C GLN A 278 1.53 3.24 -10.74
N VAL A 279 1.61 2.50 -9.64
CA VAL A 279 0.76 1.31 -9.44
C VAL A 279 -0.69 1.68 -9.15
N GLY A 280 -0.95 2.80 -8.49
CA GLY A 280 -2.29 3.36 -8.31
C GLY A 280 -2.95 3.67 -9.65
N ALA A 281 -2.20 4.31 -10.56
CA ALA A 281 -2.65 4.63 -11.91
C ALA A 281 -2.95 3.36 -12.73
N VAL A 282 -2.03 2.38 -12.75
CA VAL A 282 -2.26 1.07 -13.41
C VAL A 282 -3.54 0.41 -12.93
N GLN A 283 -3.74 0.37 -11.62
CA GLN A 283 -4.89 -0.28 -11.03
C GLN A 283 -6.22 0.40 -11.40
N LEU A 284 -6.25 1.73 -11.46
CA LEU A 284 -7.46 2.45 -11.81
C LEU A 284 -7.78 2.33 -13.30
N LEU A 285 -6.78 2.44 -14.19
CA LEU A 285 -6.98 2.23 -15.63
C LEU A 285 -7.53 0.82 -15.93
N ALA A 286 -6.94 -0.20 -15.29
CA ALA A 286 -7.39 -1.57 -15.48
C ALA A 286 -8.86 -1.77 -15.04
N ARG A 287 -9.28 -1.13 -13.96
CA ARG A 287 -10.68 -1.19 -13.49
C ARG A 287 -11.64 -0.40 -14.39
N LEU A 288 -11.21 0.76 -14.90
CA LEU A 288 -11.98 1.52 -15.86
C LEU A 288 -12.23 0.71 -17.14
N GLU A 289 -11.22 0.05 -17.69
CA GLU A 289 -11.40 -0.88 -18.83
C GLU A 289 -12.30 -2.07 -18.45
N TRP A 290 -12.14 -2.63 -17.25
CA TRP A 290 -12.97 -3.74 -16.80
C TRP A 290 -14.46 -3.40 -16.76
N VAL A 291 -14.81 -2.14 -16.47
CA VAL A 291 -16.20 -1.65 -16.52
C VAL A 291 -16.61 -1.14 -17.91
N GLY A 292 -15.75 -1.25 -18.93
CA GLY A 292 -16.05 -0.91 -20.32
C GLY A 292 -15.76 0.55 -20.71
N VAL A 293 -15.01 1.29 -19.89
CA VAL A 293 -14.59 2.66 -20.22
C VAL A 293 -13.44 2.62 -21.22
N ASP A 294 -13.53 3.39 -22.29
CA ASP A 294 -12.40 3.64 -23.17
C ASP A 294 -11.42 4.62 -22.51
N VAL A 295 -10.24 4.12 -22.15
CA VAL A 295 -9.19 4.91 -21.51
C VAL A 295 -8.26 5.63 -22.52
N GLY A 296 -8.47 5.45 -23.82
CA GLY A 296 -7.73 6.13 -24.88
C GLY A 296 -6.23 5.92 -24.79
N ALA A 297 -5.45 7.00 -24.92
CA ALA A 297 -3.98 6.96 -24.91
C ALA A 297 -3.35 6.87 -23.50
N ARG A 298 -4.14 6.72 -22.43
CA ARG A 298 -3.63 6.78 -21.04
C ARG A 298 -2.63 5.68 -20.73
N TRP A 299 -2.84 4.47 -21.28
CA TRP A 299 -1.85 3.40 -21.13
C TRP A 299 -0.50 3.76 -21.75
N ALA A 300 -0.48 4.35 -22.94
CA ALA A 300 0.75 4.77 -23.60
C ALA A 300 1.48 5.85 -22.78
N ALA A 301 0.75 6.87 -22.30
CA ALA A 301 1.32 7.93 -21.48
C ALA A 301 1.89 7.40 -20.14
N LEU A 302 1.17 6.51 -19.45
CA LEU A 302 1.64 5.90 -18.21
C LEU A 302 2.88 5.03 -18.45
N ALA A 303 2.90 4.27 -19.55
CA ALA A 303 3.99 3.35 -19.88
C ALA A 303 5.33 4.05 -20.18
N GLU A 304 5.34 5.32 -20.56
CA GLU A 304 6.55 6.15 -20.66
C GLU A 304 7.32 6.16 -19.31
N HIS A 305 6.60 6.28 -18.22
CA HIS A 305 7.16 6.28 -16.87
C HIS A 305 7.48 4.87 -16.37
N LEU A 306 6.63 3.88 -16.71
CA LEU A 306 6.85 2.48 -16.34
C LEU A 306 8.06 1.86 -17.06
N ALA A 307 8.51 2.40 -18.19
CA ALA A 307 9.66 1.88 -18.92
C ALA A 307 10.95 1.83 -18.08
N THR A 308 11.09 2.70 -17.08
CA THR A 308 12.20 2.69 -16.14
C THR A 308 12.17 1.50 -15.17
N ARG A 309 11.04 0.79 -15.07
CA ARG A 309 10.80 -0.37 -14.19
C ARG A 309 11.03 -1.71 -14.90
N ALA A 310 11.62 -1.73 -16.08
CA ALA A 310 11.76 -2.92 -16.94
C ALA A 310 12.50 -4.12 -16.28
N GLU A 311 13.21 -3.91 -15.19
CA GLU A 311 13.93 -4.95 -14.44
C GLU A 311 13.68 -4.85 -12.93
N ASP A 312 12.72 -4.03 -12.50
CA ASP A 312 12.43 -3.79 -11.10
C ASP A 312 11.69 -4.99 -10.47
N THR A 313 12.44 -5.75 -9.67
CA THR A 313 11.96 -6.88 -8.87
C THR A 313 12.16 -6.62 -7.38
N THR A 314 12.01 -5.38 -6.94
CA THR A 314 12.12 -4.98 -5.53
C THR A 314 11.00 -5.60 -4.71
N GLU A 315 9.75 -5.39 -5.14
CA GLU A 315 8.56 -5.90 -4.48
C GLU A 315 7.65 -6.62 -5.48
N PRO A 316 7.18 -7.84 -5.19
CA PRO A 316 6.42 -8.63 -6.17
C PRO A 316 5.10 -7.96 -6.56
N PHE A 317 4.40 -7.30 -5.63
CA PHE A 317 3.16 -6.59 -5.93
C PHE A 317 3.37 -5.45 -6.92
N LEU A 318 4.41 -4.64 -6.74
CA LEU A 318 4.75 -3.53 -7.62
C LEU A 318 5.15 -4.04 -9.01
N SER A 319 6.01 -5.06 -9.05
CA SER A 319 6.49 -5.66 -10.32
C SER A 319 5.35 -6.20 -11.17
N LEU A 320 4.32 -6.82 -10.56
CA LEU A 320 3.13 -7.30 -11.27
C LEU A 320 2.35 -6.17 -11.94
N LEU A 321 2.21 -5.04 -11.27
CA LEU A 321 1.47 -3.88 -11.79
C LEU A 321 2.28 -3.13 -12.85
N TYR A 322 3.59 -2.96 -12.67
CA TYR A 322 4.46 -2.44 -13.73
C TYR A 322 4.37 -3.30 -14.99
N LEU A 323 4.48 -4.62 -14.82
CA LEU A 323 4.39 -5.57 -15.91
C LEU A 323 3.06 -5.46 -16.66
N TYR A 324 1.94 -5.39 -15.92
CA TYR A 324 0.64 -5.28 -16.55
C TYR A 324 0.49 -3.97 -17.34
N GLY A 325 0.89 -2.84 -16.77
CA GLY A 325 0.84 -1.55 -17.45
C GLY A 325 1.70 -1.52 -18.72
N LEU A 326 2.92 -2.05 -18.66
CA LEU A 326 3.80 -2.17 -19.82
C LEU A 326 3.20 -3.09 -20.91
N ALA A 327 2.64 -4.24 -20.52
CA ALA A 327 2.00 -5.19 -21.43
C ALA A 327 0.74 -4.60 -22.09
N ARG A 328 -0.10 -3.85 -21.33
CA ARG A 328 -1.29 -3.17 -21.87
C ARG A 328 -0.93 -2.10 -22.89
N ALA A 329 0.21 -1.44 -22.72
CA ALA A 329 0.74 -0.46 -23.68
C ALA A 329 1.57 -1.09 -24.82
N ALA A 330 1.62 -2.42 -24.90
CA ALA A 330 2.42 -3.17 -25.88
C ALA A 330 3.92 -2.78 -25.90
N ARG A 331 4.49 -2.43 -24.72
CA ARG A 331 5.90 -2.02 -24.61
C ARG A 331 6.82 -3.25 -24.59
N PRO A 332 7.97 -3.22 -25.25
CA PRO A 332 8.95 -4.32 -25.21
C PRO A 332 9.57 -4.53 -23.83
N GLU A 333 9.52 -3.51 -22.98
CA GLU A 333 9.93 -3.57 -21.57
C GLU A 333 9.15 -4.63 -20.78
N ALA A 334 7.93 -4.97 -21.18
CA ALA A 334 7.15 -6.03 -20.56
C ALA A 334 7.85 -7.40 -20.62
N ASP A 335 8.48 -7.73 -21.76
CA ASP A 335 9.20 -8.99 -21.88
C ASP A 335 10.46 -9.03 -21.01
N ARG A 336 11.16 -7.90 -20.88
CA ARG A 336 12.32 -7.78 -20.00
C ARG A 336 11.92 -7.96 -18.52
N LEU A 337 10.85 -7.30 -18.10
CA LEU A 337 10.36 -7.43 -16.72
C LEU A 337 9.85 -8.82 -16.42
N LEU A 338 9.15 -9.47 -17.35
CA LEU A 338 8.73 -10.87 -17.19
C LEU A 338 9.93 -11.81 -17.05
N ALA A 339 10.99 -11.60 -17.82
CA ALA A 339 12.24 -12.35 -17.70
C ALA A 339 12.91 -12.12 -16.32
N ALA A 340 12.96 -10.87 -15.85
CA ALA A 340 13.49 -10.53 -14.55
C ALA A 340 12.70 -11.20 -13.41
N ILE A 341 11.35 -11.14 -13.45
CA ILE A 341 10.46 -11.83 -12.50
C ILE A 341 10.71 -13.34 -12.52
N THR A 342 10.87 -13.93 -13.71
CA THR A 342 11.16 -15.38 -13.86
C THR A 342 12.50 -15.74 -13.20
N THR A 343 13.54 -14.96 -13.46
CA THR A 343 14.86 -15.16 -12.84
C THR A 343 14.80 -15.03 -11.31
N ARG A 344 14.10 -14.01 -10.83
CA ARG A 344 13.89 -13.79 -9.38
C ARG A 344 13.14 -14.95 -8.73
N ALA A 345 12.10 -15.45 -9.39
CA ALA A 345 11.30 -16.57 -8.90
C ALA A 345 12.11 -17.88 -8.83
N GLN A 346 12.97 -18.14 -9.82
CA GLN A 346 13.85 -19.33 -9.83
C GLN A 346 14.93 -19.28 -8.74
N ALA A 347 15.43 -18.09 -8.43
CA ALA A 347 16.44 -17.90 -7.40
C ALA A 347 15.87 -17.81 -5.97
N ALA A 348 14.56 -17.60 -5.83
CA ALA A 348 13.92 -17.38 -4.54
C ALA A 348 13.86 -18.66 -3.68
N THR A 349 14.13 -18.50 -2.38
CA THR A 349 14.09 -19.57 -1.37
C THR A 349 13.24 -19.17 -0.17
N GLY A 350 12.89 -20.09 0.70
CA GLY A 350 12.12 -19.80 1.91
C GLY A 350 10.78 -19.15 1.62
N GLU A 351 10.42 -18.12 2.37
CA GLU A 351 9.17 -17.36 2.19
C GLU A 351 9.14 -16.59 0.86
N ALA A 352 10.29 -16.06 0.42
CA ALA A 352 10.37 -15.38 -0.86
C ALA A 352 10.01 -16.29 -2.03
N ARG A 353 10.23 -17.61 -1.92
CA ARG A 353 9.80 -18.58 -2.93
C ARG A 353 8.27 -18.57 -3.07
N ILE A 354 7.54 -18.56 -1.97
CA ILE A 354 6.06 -18.54 -2.01
C ILE A 354 5.58 -17.27 -2.73
N ALA A 355 6.16 -16.12 -2.40
CA ALA A 355 5.78 -14.85 -2.99
C ALA A 355 6.14 -14.77 -4.50
N TRP A 356 7.38 -15.11 -4.86
CA TRP A 356 7.86 -14.93 -6.24
C TRP A 356 7.53 -16.10 -7.16
N HIS A 357 7.77 -17.34 -6.71
CA HIS A 357 7.60 -18.53 -7.57
C HIS A 357 6.15 -19.03 -7.59
N ASP A 358 5.51 -19.13 -6.42
CA ASP A 358 4.21 -19.76 -6.33
C ASP A 358 3.04 -18.80 -6.54
N ALA A 359 3.24 -17.48 -6.34
CA ALA A 359 2.23 -16.45 -6.54
C ALA A 359 2.55 -15.49 -7.70
N ALA A 360 3.67 -14.76 -7.65
CA ALA A 360 3.94 -13.68 -8.61
C ALA A 360 4.20 -14.21 -10.03
N LEU A 361 5.00 -15.26 -10.21
CA LEU A 361 5.34 -15.77 -11.55
C LEU A 361 4.12 -16.25 -12.35
N PRO A 362 3.24 -17.13 -11.84
CA PRO A 362 2.04 -17.50 -12.59
C PRO A 362 1.11 -16.30 -12.82
N THR A 363 0.96 -15.39 -11.85
CA THR A 363 0.18 -14.16 -12.03
C THR A 363 0.78 -13.29 -13.14
N ALA A 364 2.09 -13.09 -13.17
CA ALA A 364 2.79 -12.32 -14.21
C ALA A 364 2.55 -12.91 -15.62
N GLN A 365 2.67 -14.22 -15.76
CA GLN A 365 2.39 -14.92 -17.02
C GLN A 365 0.94 -14.72 -17.47
N GLY A 366 -0.01 -14.84 -16.53
CA GLY A 366 -1.43 -14.62 -16.81
C GLY A 366 -1.75 -13.17 -17.21
N LEU A 367 -1.15 -12.19 -16.57
CA LEU A 367 -1.32 -10.77 -16.89
C LEU A 367 -0.83 -10.43 -18.29
N VAL A 368 0.34 -10.95 -18.70
CA VAL A 368 0.89 -10.75 -20.04
C VAL A 368 0.03 -11.46 -21.09
N ALA A 369 -0.39 -12.71 -20.82
CA ALA A 369 -1.28 -13.46 -21.70
C ALA A 369 -2.60 -12.71 -21.93
N LEU A 370 -3.22 -12.19 -20.86
CA LEU A 370 -4.46 -11.41 -20.93
C LEU A 370 -4.27 -10.15 -21.76
N ALA A 371 -3.20 -9.40 -21.52
CA ALA A 371 -2.90 -8.17 -22.27
C ALA A 371 -2.69 -8.43 -23.76
N ARG A 372 -2.18 -9.62 -24.13
CA ARG A 372 -1.94 -10.07 -25.51
C ARG A 372 -3.15 -10.77 -26.15
N GLY A 373 -4.25 -10.93 -25.42
CA GLY A 373 -5.50 -11.53 -25.93
C GLY A 373 -5.56 -13.05 -25.84
N ASP A 374 -4.57 -13.72 -25.24
CA ASP A 374 -4.59 -15.17 -24.98
C ASP A 374 -5.35 -15.45 -23.66
N ALA A 375 -6.67 -15.47 -23.78
CA ALA A 375 -7.56 -15.61 -22.63
C ALA A 375 -7.44 -16.99 -21.94
N ALA A 376 -7.20 -18.05 -22.70
CA ALA A 376 -7.11 -19.40 -22.14
C ALA A 376 -5.84 -19.57 -21.29
N THR A 377 -4.70 -19.12 -21.77
CA THR A 377 -3.45 -19.08 -20.98
C THR A 377 -3.59 -18.16 -19.78
N ALA A 378 -4.24 -17.00 -19.94
CA ALA A 378 -4.46 -16.03 -18.86
C ALA A 378 -5.31 -16.64 -17.74
N ASP A 379 -6.45 -17.27 -18.06
CA ASP A 379 -7.33 -17.91 -17.11
C ASP A 379 -6.59 -18.97 -16.29
N HIS A 380 -5.90 -19.89 -16.98
CA HIS A 380 -5.14 -20.96 -16.34
C HIS A 380 -4.04 -20.42 -15.40
N ALA A 381 -3.24 -19.47 -15.87
CA ALA A 381 -2.10 -18.97 -15.11
C ALA A 381 -2.55 -18.12 -13.91
N LEU A 382 -3.57 -17.25 -14.06
CA LEU A 382 -4.12 -16.47 -12.96
C LEU A 382 -4.74 -17.38 -11.90
N ALA A 383 -5.46 -18.44 -12.29
CA ALA A 383 -6.02 -19.41 -11.35
C ALA A 383 -4.94 -20.08 -10.46
N GLN A 384 -3.72 -20.28 -10.99
CA GLN A 384 -2.60 -20.83 -10.21
C GLN A 384 -2.04 -19.85 -9.19
N GLY A 385 -1.93 -18.55 -9.54
CA GLY A 385 -1.34 -17.53 -8.67
C GLY A 385 -2.27 -17.04 -7.56
N LEU A 386 -3.57 -16.88 -7.85
CA LEU A 386 -4.56 -16.28 -6.96
C LEU A 386 -4.63 -16.89 -5.55
N PRO A 387 -4.59 -18.22 -5.33
CA PRO A 387 -4.70 -18.79 -3.99
C PRO A 387 -3.59 -18.36 -3.01
N ARG A 388 -2.45 -17.92 -3.54
CA ARG A 388 -1.30 -17.45 -2.73
C ARG A 388 -1.02 -15.96 -2.88
N LEU A 389 -1.89 -15.23 -3.54
CA LEU A 389 -1.66 -13.84 -3.92
C LEU A 389 -1.47 -12.90 -2.70
N VAL A 390 -2.00 -13.24 -1.53
CA VAL A 390 -1.73 -12.49 -0.29
C VAL A 390 -0.23 -12.33 -0.03
N ARG A 391 0.59 -13.30 -0.46
CA ARG A 391 2.04 -13.32 -0.21
C ARG A 391 2.83 -12.31 -1.07
N VAL A 392 2.21 -11.71 -2.08
CA VAL A 392 2.87 -10.65 -2.86
C VAL A 392 2.78 -9.27 -2.21
N GLY A 393 2.01 -9.13 -1.13
CA GLY A 393 1.72 -7.83 -0.51
C GLY A 393 0.53 -7.12 -1.14
N GLY A 394 0.41 -5.81 -0.88
CA GLY A 394 -0.75 -5.03 -1.26
C GLY A 394 -1.97 -5.27 -0.35
N SER A 395 -2.96 -4.40 -0.40
CA SER A 395 -4.20 -4.54 0.37
C SER A 395 -5.23 -5.44 -0.33
N HIS A 396 -6.28 -5.85 0.39
CA HIS A 396 -7.41 -6.58 -0.20
C HIS A 396 -7.98 -5.86 -1.42
N ALA A 397 -8.26 -4.56 -1.32
CA ALA A 397 -8.81 -3.76 -2.40
C ALA A 397 -7.86 -3.66 -3.60
N GLN A 398 -6.55 -3.65 -3.36
CA GLN A 398 -5.54 -3.64 -4.41
C GLN A 398 -5.44 -5.00 -5.11
N ARG A 399 -5.32 -6.10 -4.35
CA ARG A 399 -5.25 -7.46 -4.90
C ARG A 399 -6.53 -7.91 -5.61
N ASP A 400 -7.66 -7.31 -5.27
CA ASP A 400 -8.94 -7.58 -5.91
C ASP A 400 -8.90 -7.34 -7.44
N LEU A 401 -8.05 -6.45 -7.93
CA LEU A 401 -7.83 -6.27 -9.36
C LEU A 401 -7.48 -7.59 -10.07
N PHE A 402 -6.60 -8.41 -9.48
CA PHE A 402 -6.18 -9.65 -10.11
C PHE A 402 -7.33 -10.67 -10.20
N ALA A 403 -8.23 -10.66 -9.22
CA ALA A 403 -9.46 -11.46 -9.28
C ALA A 403 -10.42 -10.96 -10.37
N LEU A 404 -10.55 -9.63 -10.54
CA LEU A 404 -11.34 -9.05 -11.64
C LEU A 404 -10.76 -9.42 -13.00
N LEU A 405 -9.44 -9.35 -13.16
CA LEU A 405 -8.75 -9.74 -14.41
C LEU A 405 -8.87 -11.24 -14.70
N HIS A 406 -8.88 -12.10 -13.65
CA HIS A 406 -9.17 -13.52 -13.83
C HIS A 406 -10.60 -13.76 -14.29
N ILE A 407 -11.60 -13.08 -13.72
CA ILE A 407 -13.00 -13.16 -14.19
C ILE A 407 -13.11 -12.73 -15.67
N ASP A 408 -12.37 -11.70 -16.07
CA ASP A 408 -12.33 -11.26 -17.46
C ASP A 408 -11.69 -12.32 -18.37
N ALA A 409 -10.58 -12.92 -17.96
CA ALA A 409 -9.89 -14.01 -18.67
C ALA A 409 -10.82 -15.23 -18.82
N ALA A 410 -11.44 -15.69 -17.74
CA ALA A 410 -12.39 -16.81 -17.74
C ALA A 410 -13.58 -16.55 -18.67
N THR A 411 -14.14 -15.33 -18.63
CA THR A 411 -15.26 -14.93 -19.52
C THR A 411 -14.85 -15.01 -20.97
N ARG A 412 -13.69 -14.45 -21.34
CA ARG A 412 -13.17 -14.47 -22.73
C ARG A 412 -12.73 -15.88 -23.19
N ALA A 413 -12.28 -16.72 -22.26
CA ALA A 413 -11.95 -18.11 -22.52
C ALA A 413 -13.17 -19.03 -22.64
N GLY A 414 -14.40 -18.51 -22.48
CA GLY A 414 -15.63 -19.29 -22.53
C GLY A 414 -15.93 -20.10 -21.26
N GLN A 415 -15.20 -19.86 -20.17
CA GLN A 415 -15.43 -20.47 -18.84
C GLN A 415 -16.57 -19.74 -18.11
N TRP A 416 -17.72 -19.62 -18.75
CA TRP A 416 -18.84 -18.76 -18.31
C TRP A 416 -19.41 -19.17 -16.95
N ARG A 417 -19.35 -20.46 -16.60
CA ARG A 417 -19.87 -20.96 -15.30
C ARG A 417 -18.99 -20.49 -14.15
N ASP A 418 -17.67 -20.54 -14.31
CA ASP A 418 -16.72 -20.14 -13.28
C ASP A 418 -16.76 -18.60 -13.08
N ALA A 419 -16.81 -17.85 -14.21
CA ALA A 419 -16.99 -16.42 -14.17
C ALA A 419 -18.32 -16.00 -13.51
N GLN A 420 -19.43 -16.69 -13.83
CA GLN A 420 -20.74 -16.45 -13.25
C GLN A 420 -20.73 -16.70 -11.74
N GLN A 421 -20.18 -17.83 -11.28
CA GLN A 421 -20.07 -18.12 -9.86
C GLN A 421 -19.26 -17.07 -9.11
N ALA A 422 -18.10 -16.67 -9.66
CA ALA A 422 -17.25 -15.62 -9.06
C ALA A 422 -17.99 -14.28 -8.93
N LEU A 423 -18.75 -13.88 -9.96
CA LEU A 423 -19.52 -12.64 -9.93
C LEU A 423 -20.72 -12.72 -8.96
N GLU A 424 -21.38 -13.88 -8.83
CA GLU A 424 -22.43 -14.05 -7.85
C GLU A 424 -21.95 -13.95 -6.40
N LEU A 425 -20.76 -14.52 -6.10
CA LEU A 425 -20.15 -14.35 -4.78
C LEU A 425 -19.86 -12.86 -4.46
N ARG A 426 -19.47 -12.08 -5.46
CA ARG A 426 -19.31 -10.61 -5.31
C ARG A 426 -20.64 -9.91 -5.10
N ARG A 427 -21.67 -10.30 -5.85
CA ARG A 427 -23.02 -9.74 -5.72
C ARG A 427 -23.63 -9.97 -4.33
N LEU A 428 -23.27 -11.05 -3.63
CA LEU A 428 -23.67 -11.27 -2.24
C LEU A 428 -23.18 -10.18 -1.29
N THR A 429 -21.98 -9.62 -1.55
CA THR A 429 -21.42 -8.54 -0.74
C THR A 429 -22.08 -7.20 -1.04
N ASP A 430 -22.22 -6.83 -2.31
CA ASP A 430 -22.95 -5.64 -2.75
C ASP A 430 -23.94 -5.97 -3.88
N PRO A 431 -25.21 -6.25 -3.55
CA PRO A 431 -26.22 -6.57 -4.56
C PRO A 431 -26.50 -5.43 -5.55
N ARG A 432 -26.05 -4.20 -5.25
CA ARG A 432 -26.24 -3.02 -6.10
C ARG A 432 -24.97 -2.63 -6.86
N ASP A 433 -23.93 -3.46 -6.84
CA ASP A 433 -22.72 -3.23 -7.63
C ASP A 433 -23.08 -3.23 -9.13
N VAL A 434 -22.96 -2.06 -9.76
CA VAL A 434 -23.40 -1.84 -11.15
C VAL A 434 -22.59 -2.67 -12.14
N PRO A 435 -21.23 -2.64 -12.12
CA PRO A 435 -20.39 -3.46 -12.99
C PRO A 435 -20.64 -4.97 -12.85
N VAL A 436 -20.76 -5.46 -11.62
CA VAL A 436 -21.00 -6.90 -11.36
C VAL A 436 -22.33 -7.33 -11.97
N ASN A 437 -23.40 -6.55 -11.75
CA ASN A 437 -24.71 -6.85 -12.32
C ASN A 437 -24.72 -6.74 -13.85
N ALA A 438 -24.02 -5.78 -14.44
CA ALA A 438 -23.90 -5.66 -15.89
C ALA A 438 -23.23 -6.90 -16.51
N ARG A 439 -22.11 -7.35 -15.95
CA ARG A 439 -21.41 -8.56 -16.42
C ARG A 439 -22.22 -9.84 -16.20
N LEU A 440 -22.93 -9.96 -15.07
CA LEU A 440 -23.85 -11.08 -14.85
C LEU A 440 -24.97 -11.11 -15.89
N ALA A 441 -25.52 -9.95 -16.28
CA ALA A 441 -26.56 -9.91 -17.30
C ALA A 441 -26.07 -10.48 -18.64
N ASP A 442 -24.83 -10.18 -19.04
CA ASP A 442 -24.23 -10.70 -20.26
C ASP A 442 -23.95 -12.20 -20.15
N LEU A 443 -23.37 -12.67 -19.04
CA LEU A 443 -23.08 -14.09 -18.80
C LEU A 443 -24.36 -14.94 -18.75
N TYR A 444 -25.41 -14.46 -18.12
CA TYR A 444 -26.71 -15.17 -18.12
C TYR A 444 -27.31 -15.24 -19.52
N GLY A 445 -27.06 -14.24 -20.38
CA GLY A 445 -27.41 -14.31 -21.79
C GLY A 445 -26.70 -15.44 -22.52
N GLN A 446 -25.37 -15.58 -22.32
CA GLN A 446 -24.57 -16.67 -22.89
C GLN A 446 -24.96 -18.06 -22.35
N LEU A 447 -25.37 -18.12 -21.10
CA LEU A 447 -25.81 -19.37 -20.45
C LEU A 447 -27.26 -19.77 -20.79
N GLY A 448 -27.99 -18.97 -21.60
CA GLY A 448 -29.37 -19.25 -21.97
C GLY A 448 -30.38 -19.03 -20.84
N LEU A 449 -30.09 -18.12 -19.91
CA LEU A 449 -30.90 -17.81 -18.73
C LEU A 449 -31.51 -16.39 -18.82
N PRO A 450 -32.42 -16.11 -19.78
CA PRO A 450 -32.90 -14.76 -20.12
C PRO A 450 -33.61 -14.04 -18.96
N ALA A 451 -34.29 -14.76 -18.08
CA ALA A 451 -34.93 -14.17 -16.91
C ALA A 451 -33.90 -13.60 -15.92
N LEU A 452 -32.86 -14.35 -15.61
CA LEU A 452 -31.78 -13.88 -14.74
C LEU A 452 -30.98 -12.76 -15.39
N ALA A 453 -30.77 -12.81 -16.71
CA ALA A 453 -30.14 -11.72 -17.47
C ALA A 453 -30.95 -10.42 -17.38
N ALA A 454 -32.28 -10.50 -17.46
CA ALA A 454 -33.15 -9.33 -17.32
C ALA A 454 -33.14 -8.77 -15.88
N GLU A 455 -33.12 -9.63 -14.86
CA GLU A 455 -33.03 -9.24 -13.45
C GLU A 455 -31.72 -8.49 -13.19
N ALA A 456 -30.58 -9.08 -13.57
CA ALA A 456 -29.25 -8.47 -13.39
C ALA A 456 -29.14 -7.14 -14.16
N ARG A 457 -29.67 -7.06 -15.38
CA ARG A 457 -29.72 -5.81 -16.17
C ARG A 457 -30.58 -4.74 -15.51
N ALA A 458 -31.68 -5.13 -14.85
CA ALA A 458 -32.50 -4.19 -14.08
C ALA A 458 -31.76 -3.70 -12.83
N ALA A 459 -30.99 -4.57 -12.15
CA ALA A 459 -30.18 -4.21 -10.99
C ALA A 459 -29.06 -3.23 -11.37
N SER A 460 -28.39 -3.43 -12.52
CA SER A 460 -27.31 -2.53 -12.99
C SER A 460 -27.77 -1.11 -13.38
N ARG A 461 -29.09 -0.88 -13.49
CA ARG A 461 -29.67 0.44 -13.82
C ARG A 461 -30.25 1.18 -12.62
N ARG A 462 -30.21 0.59 -11.43
CA ARG A 462 -30.80 1.13 -10.18
C ARG A 462 -29.76 1.86 -9.31
N SER A 463 -28.78 2.51 -9.90
CA SER A 463 -27.76 3.32 -9.20
C SER A 463 -28.34 4.64 -8.65
#